data_2b04533fdcf6880cc8b3f3850b760f7c
#
_entry.id   2b04533fdcf6880cc8b3f3850b760f7c
#
_cell.length_a   1.000
_cell.length_b   1.000
_cell.length_c   1.000
_cell.angle_alpha   90.00
_cell.angle_beta   90.00
_cell.angle_gamma   90.00
#
_symmetry.space_group_name_H-M   'P 1'
#
loop_
_entity.id
_entity.type
_entity.pdbx_description
1 polymer ?
#
loop_
_entity_poly.entity_id
_entity_poly.type
_entity_poly.pdbx_seq_one_letter_code
_entity_poly.pdbx_strand_id
1 'polypeptide(L)'
;MLSKINPTQTNSWKALDEHFGNNDFELRTLFQYNPNRFEEFSIKKDNFLFDYSKNLIDSRTKELLLNLAEECHLKDAISKMFSGDKINETEGRAVLHTALRDFSDKEILVDGENIKPQIKRVLEHMKSFSEKIISGAHKGFSGKEITDVVNIGIGGSDLGPVMVVSALKHFKTRLNVHFVSNVDGNHIAEVVKNLNPETTLFIIASKTFTTQETMTNANSAKDWFLKAGKQEDVAKHFVALSTNIQSVKNFGIAEENIFEFWDWVGGRYSLWSAIGLSIVLSVGYENFEQLLKGAENTDQHFQTTDFSENVPVLMALLGIWYRNFYAATSHAVLPYSQYLDRFAAYLQQGDMESNGKCVDRNGEFVEYETGPIIWGEPGTNGQHAFYQLIHQGTELIPADFIAYAKSPNKVSDHQDKLLANFFAQTEALAFGKNEEEVESELQASGKSEEEIDFLLNYKVFHGNTPTNSLLIKELNPFSLGQLIALYEHKIFVQGVIWNIFSFDQFGVELGKVLANKILPELESNETISSHDSSTNGLINYYKGNK
;
A
#
# COMPACT_ATOMS: atom_id res chain seq x y z
N MET A 1 -19.24 2.52 17.52
CA MET A 1 -17.87 2.47 18.10
C MET A 1 -17.35 1.04 18.07
N LEU A 2 -16.07 0.83 17.80
CA LEU A 2 -15.42 -0.49 17.86
C LEU A 2 -15.26 -0.95 19.30
N SER A 3 -15.19 -2.27 19.51
CA SER A 3 -14.86 -2.84 20.83
C SER A 3 -13.45 -2.43 21.26
N LYS A 4 -13.27 -2.14 22.55
CA LYS A 4 -12.01 -1.66 23.14
C LYS A 4 -11.37 -2.76 24.00
N ILE A 5 -10.95 -3.84 23.33
CA ILE A 5 -10.41 -5.03 23.99
C ILE A 5 -8.90 -5.03 23.87
N ASN A 6 -8.20 -5.05 25.01
CA ASN A 6 -6.76 -5.28 25.03
C ASN A 6 -6.48 -6.73 24.66
N PRO A 7 -5.80 -7.05 23.56
CA PRO A 7 -5.60 -8.42 23.09
C PRO A 7 -4.84 -9.28 24.10
N THR A 8 -3.91 -8.71 24.87
CA THR A 8 -3.10 -9.47 25.87
C THR A 8 -3.93 -9.97 27.05
N GLN A 9 -5.13 -9.41 27.25
CA GLN A 9 -6.03 -9.86 28.31
C GLN A 9 -6.96 -11.02 27.87
N THR A 10 -7.03 -11.30 26.58
CA THR A 10 -7.84 -12.40 26.04
C THR A 10 -7.29 -13.77 26.44
N ASN A 11 -8.16 -14.78 26.50
CA ASN A 11 -7.71 -16.15 26.78
C ASN A 11 -6.87 -16.72 25.63
N SER A 12 -7.24 -16.38 24.39
CA SER A 12 -6.54 -16.84 23.20
C SER A 12 -5.11 -16.28 23.11
N TRP A 13 -4.88 -15.00 23.47
CA TRP A 13 -3.52 -14.45 23.50
C TRP A 13 -2.64 -15.18 24.52
N LYS A 14 -3.15 -15.40 25.73
CA LYS A 14 -2.42 -16.13 26.78
C LYS A 14 -2.12 -17.57 26.37
N ALA A 15 -3.09 -18.22 25.71
CA ALA A 15 -2.89 -19.56 25.19
C ALA A 15 -1.91 -19.61 24.01
N LEU A 16 -1.85 -18.55 23.16
CA LEU A 16 -0.85 -18.42 22.12
C LEU A 16 0.56 -18.24 22.69
N ASP A 17 0.69 -17.42 23.74
CA ASP A 17 1.97 -17.20 24.44
C ASP A 17 2.49 -18.50 25.08
N GLU A 18 1.63 -19.23 25.76
CA GLU A 18 1.94 -20.56 26.31
C GLU A 18 2.29 -21.55 25.20
N HIS A 19 1.52 -21.58 24.11
CA HIS A 19 1.74 -22.46 22.98
C HIS A 19 3.07 -22.16 22.29
N PHE A 20 3.40 -20.89 22.08
CA PHE A 20 4.68 -20.46 21.54
C PHE A 20 5.86 -20.86 22.43
N GLY A 21 5.75 -20.64 23.74
CA GLY A 21 6.80 -20.99 24.70
C GLY A 21 7.06 -22.50 24.87
N ASN A 22 6.08 -23.34 24.52
CA ASN A 22 6.18 -24.79 24.64
C ASN A 22 6.51 -25.52 23.32
N ASN A 23 6.63 -24.82 22.20
CA ASN A 23 6.86 -25.43 20.90
C ASN A 23 8.01 -24.75 20.17
N ASP A 24 8.87 -25.55 19.58
CA ASP A 24 9.90 -25.11 18.65
C ASP A 24 9.48 -25.52 17.23
N PHE A 25 8.96 -24.56 16.48
CA PHE A 25 8.43 -24.80 15.14
C PHE A 25 9.56 -24.86 14.12
N GLU A 26 9.73 -26.00 13.47
CA GLU A 26 10.65 -26.20 12.37
C GLU A 26 9.91 -26.65 11.10
N LEU A 27 10.05 -25.90 10.01
CA LEU A 27 9.32 -26.17 8.77
C LEU A 27 9.65 -27.55 8.17
N ARG A 28 10.92 -28.00 8.20
CA ARG A 28 11.27 -29.35 7.74
C ARG A 28 10.46 -30.41 8.49
N THR A 29 10.42 -30.32 9.79
CA THR A 29 9.66 -31.21 10.69
C THR A 29 8.16 -31.12 10.46
N LEU A 30 7.61 -29.92 10.34
CA LEU A 30 6.18 -29.71 10.08
C LEU A 30 5.73 -30.34 8.75
N PHE A 31 6.50 -30.22 7.68
CA PHE A 31 6.20 -30.86 6.40
C PHE A 31 6.42 -32.37 6.42
N GLN A 32 7.39 -32.85 7.19
CA GLN A 32 7.63 -34.28 7.36
C GLN A 32 6.46 -35.01 8.07
N TYR A 33 5.92 -34.38 9.12
CA TYR A 33 4.80 -34.95 9.87
C TYR A 33 3.44 -34.74 9.20
N ASN A 34 3.32 -33.72 8.34
CA ASN A 34 2.09 -33.45 7.60
C ASN A 34 2.38 -33.32 6.09
N PRO A 35 2.38 -34.43 5.34
CA PRO A 35 2.57 -34.42 3.88
C PRO A 35 1.46 -33.64 3.12
N ASN A 36 0.28 -33.47 3.72
CA ASN A 36 -0.86 -32.74 3.15
C ASN A 36 -0.91 -31.28 3.64
N ARG A 37 0.21 -30.77 4.14
CA ARG A 37 0.27 -29.43 4.73
C ARG A 37 -0.16 -28.32 3.76
N PHE A 38 0.17 -28.47 2.48
CA PHE A 38 -0.29 -27.53 1.45
C PHE A 38 -1.82 -27.47 1.36
N GLU A 39 -2.50 -28.61 1.35
CA GLU A 39 -3.96 -28.67 1.28
C GLU A 39 -4.63 -28.07 2.52
N GLU A 40 -4.02 -28.26 3.71
CA GLU A 40 -4.54 -27.74 4.98
C GLU A 40 -4.32 -26.23 5.14
N PHE A 41 -3.21 -25.71 4.62
CA PHE A 41 -2.78 -24.33 4.79
C PHE A 41 -2.71 -23.57 3.46
N SER A 42 -3.65 -23.82 2.56
CA SER A 42 -3.84 -23.03 1.35
C SER A 42 -5.32 -22.77 1.08
N ILE A 43 -5.60 -21.68 0.38
CA ILE A 43 -6.94 -21.30 -0.07
C ILE A 43 -6.86 -20.99 -1.55
N LYS A 44 -7.67 -21.72 -2.33
CA LYS A 44 -7.83 -21.45 -3.75
C LYS A 44 -9.18 -20.80 -3.99
N LYS A 45 -9.19 -19.61 -4.52
CA LYS A 45 -10.41 -18.87 -4.82
C LYS A 45 -10.30 -18.17 -6.18
N ASP A 46 -11.29 -18.39 -7.03
CA ASP A 46 -11.46 -17.74 -8.34
C ASP A 46 -10.17 -17.76 -9.18
N ASN A 47 -9.41 -16.70 -9.15
CA ASN A 47 -8.20 -16.48 -9.93
C ASN A 47 -6.92 -16.39 -9.11
N PHE A 48 -6.96 -16.67 -7.80
CA PHE A 48 -5.76 -16.69 -6.96
C PHE A 48 -5.69 -17.90 -6.03
N LEU A 49 -4.46 -18.26 -5.70
CA LEU A 49 -4.08 -19.23 -4.69
C LEU A 49 -3.30 -18.50 -3.61
N PHE A 50 -3.76 -18.59 -2.37
CA PHE A 50 -3.03 -18.16 -1.18
C PHE A 50 -2.49 -19.39 -0.47
N ASP A 51 -1.18 -19.61 -0.51
CA ASP A 51 -0.47 -20.66 0.19
C ASP A 51 0.27 -20.07 1.39
N TYR A 52 -0.11 -20.48 2.58
CA TYR A 52 0.53 -20.12 3.85
C TYR A 52 1.08 -21.35 4.58
N SER A 53 1.30 -22.44 3.86
CA SER A 53 1.85 -23.68 4.41
C SER A 53 3.28 -23.56 4.92
N LYS A 54 4.05 -22.61 4.36
CA LYS A 54 5.43 -22.33 4.78
C LYS A 54 5.49 -21.29 5.91
N ASN A 55 4.59 -21.41 6.89
CA ASN A 55 4.59 -20.60 8.11
C ASN A 55 4.86 -21.48 9.34
N LEU A 56 5.44 -20.88 10.38
CA LEU A 56 5.78 -21.52 11.66
C LEU A 56 4.52 -21.65 12.54
N ILE A 57 3.57 -22.45 12.07
CA ILE A 57 2.28 -22.71 12.71
C ILE A 57 1.88 -24.16 12.55
N ASP A 58 1.06 -24.65 13.45
CA ASP A 58 0.30 -25.88 13.34
C ASP A 58 -1.21 -25.59 13.38
N SER A 59 -2.03 -26.65 13.36
CA SER A 59 -3.49 -26.52 13.41
C SER A 59 -3.96 -25.89 14.74
N ARG A 60 -3.22 -26.09 15.84
CA ARG A 60 -3.52 -25.47 17.13
C ARG A 60 -3.23 -23.98 17.14
N THR A 61 -2.10 -23.58 16.59
CA THR A 61 -1.77 -22.15 16.40
C THR A 61 -2.87 -21.46 15.58
N LYS A 62 -3.28 -22.06 14.45
CA LYS A 62 -4.37 -21.54 13.60
C LYS A 62 -5.67 -21.40 14.40
N GLU A 63 -6.06 -22.42 15.14
CA GLU A 63 -7.27 -22.37 15.99
C GLU A 63 -7.21 -21.22 17.00
N LEU A 64 -6.10 -21.06 17.72
CA LEU A 64 -5.93 -20.00 18.72
C LEU A 64 -5.95 -18.61 18.11
N LEU A 65 -5.34 -18.42 16.94
CA LEU A 65 -5.38 -17.16 16.20
C LEU A 65 -6.81 -16.80 15.74
N LEU A 66 -7.57 -17.77 15.28
CA LEU A 66 -8.98 -17.59 14.92
C LEU A 66 -9.82 -17.20 16.15
N ASN A 67 -9.61 -17.88 17.28
CA ASN A 67 -10.28 -17.55 18.53
C ASN A 67 -9.92 -16.15 19.03
N LEU A 68 -8.67 -15.70 18.84
CA LEU A 68 -8.27 -14.32 19.16
C LEU A 68 -9.08 -13.30 18.36
N ALA A 69 -9.29 -13.55 17.06
CA ALA A 69 -10.12 -12.69 16.22
C ALA A 69 -11.57 -12.61 16.72
N GLU A 70 -12.14 -13.73 17.16
CA GLU A 70 -13.49 -13.76 17.74
C GLU A 70 -13.54 -13.04 19.09
N GLU A 71 -12.59 -13.28 20.00
CA GLU A 71 -12.52 -12.59 21.30
C GLU A 71 -12.33 -11.07 21.14
N CYS A 72 -11.64 -10.61 20.07
CA CYS A 72 -11.50 -9.20 19.72
C CYS A 72 -12.72 -8.62 18.98
N HIS A 73 -13.81 -9.37 18.84
CA HIS A 73 -15.05 -8.98 18.16
C HIS A 73 -14.85 -8.52 16.71
N LEU A 74 -13.97 -9.18 15.97
CA LEU A 74 -13.64 -8.80 14.60
C LEU A 74 -14.88 -8.78 13.68
N LYS A 75 -15.80 -9.73 13.83
CA LYS A 75 -17.03 -9.79 13.01
C LYS A 75 -17.91 -8.55 13.16
N ASP A 76 -18.06 -8.06 14.39
CA ASP A 76 -18.77 -6.80 14.67
C ASP A 76 -18.06 -5.59 14.07
N ALA A 77 -16.72 -5.56 14.18
CA ALA A 77 -15.90 -4.49 13.59
C ALA A 77 -16.03 -4.43 12.06
N ILE A 78 -16.01 -5.59 11.37
CA ILE A 78 -16.27 -5.69 9.94
C ILE A 78 -17.65 -5.13 9.60
N SER A 79 -18.69 -5.57 10.30
CA SER A 79 -20.06 -5.09 10.08
C SER A 79 -20.15 -3.56 10.21
N LYS A 80 -19.51 -2.99 11.25
CA LYS A 80 -19.51 -1.54 11.51
C LYS A 80 -18.76 -0.75 10.43
N MET A 81 -17.66 -1.28 9.89
CA MET A 81 -16.95 -0.62 8.80
C MET A 81 -17.84 -0.48 7.56
N PHE A 82 -18.55 -1.54 7.19
CA PHE A 82 -19.40 -1.53 5.99
C PHE A 82 -20.74 -0.86 6.18
N SER A 83 -21.24 -0.68 7.42
CA SER A 83 -22.51 -0.02 7.70
C SER A 83 -22.45 1.52 7.70
N GLY A 84 -21.24 2.10 7.72
CA GLY A 84 -21.05 3.53 7.82
C GLY A 84 -20.98 4.07 9.25
N ASP A 85 -20.78 3.18 10.23
CA ASP A 85 -20.50 3.61 11.61
C ASP A 85 -19.22 4.44 11.67
N LYS A 86 -19.20 5.44 12.58
CA LYS A 86 -18.04 6.32 12.77
C LYS A 86 -16.92 5.62 13.54
N ILE A 87 -16.31 4.61 12.89
CA ILE A 87 -15.24 3.80 13.50
C ILE A 87 -13.88 4.52 13.60
N ASN A 88 -13.69 5.61 12.89
CA ASN A 88 -12.58 6.55 13.11
C ASN A 88 -13.02 7.57 14.18
N GLU A 89 -13.03 7.13 15.43
CA GLU A 89 -13.59 7.88 16.57
C GLU A 89 -12.79 9.15 16.87
N THR A 90 -11.47 9.14 16.70
CA THR A 90 -10.59 10.28 16.97
C THR A 90 -10.87 11.48 16.07
N GLU A 91 -11.40 11.26 14.87
CA GLU A 91 -11.81 12.31 13.94
C GLU A 91 -13.36 12.39 13.78
N GLY A 92 -14.13 11.50 14.43
CA GLY A 92 -15.59 11.47 14.38
C GLY A 92 -16.15 11.09 13.01
N ARG A 93 -15.45 10.25 12.23
CA ARG A 93 -15.76 9.93 10.83
C ARG A 93 -16.06 8.45 10.61
N ALA A 94 -16.93 8.17 9.64
CA ALA A 94 -17.03 6.83 9.04
C ALA A 94 -15.78 6.51 8.21
N VAL A 95 -15.57 5.24 7.88
CA VAL A 95 -14.49 4.75 7.01
C VAL A 95 -15.11 3.93 5.90
N LEU A 96 -15.33 4.57 4.76
CA LEU A 96 -16.16 4.04 3.67
C LEU A 96 -15.49 4.08 2.30
N HIS A 97 -14.17 3.89 2.26
CA HIS A 97 -13.50 3.65 0.97
C HIS A 97 -14.09 2.43 0.24
N THR A 98 -14.65 1.46 0.96
CA THR A 98 -15.38 0.32 0.40
C THR A 98 -16.66 0.72 -0.34
N ALA A 99 -17.35 1.79 0.09
CA ALA A 99 -18.57 2.28 -0.58
C ALA A 99 -18.30 2.81 -2.00
N LEU A 100 -17.06 3.26 -2.28
CA LEU A 100 -16.67 3.76 -3.59
C LEU A 100 -16.66 2.66 -4.67
N ARG A 101 -16.63 1.40 -4.25
CA ARG A 101 -16.53 0.22 -5.09
C ARG A 101 -17.65 -0.80 -4.81
N ASP A 102 -18.72 -0.36 -4.16
CA ASP A 102 -19.94 -1.15 -3.92
C ASP A 102 -20.95 -0.94 -5.04
N PHE A 103 -21.10 -1.95 -5.91
CA PHE A 103 -22.04 -1.96 -7.02
C PHE A 103 -23.40 -2.59 -6.66
N SER A 104 -23.62 -3.00 -5.40
CA SER A 104 -24.93 -3.50 -4.95
C SER A 104 -25.99 -2.40 -4.93
N ASP A 105 -27.26 -2.79 -4.86
CA ASP A 105 -28.38 -1.83 -4.73
C ASP A 105 -28.64 -1.40 -3.27
N LYS A 106 -27.84 -1.87 -2.31
CA LYS A 106 -28.01 -1.53 -0.89
C LYS A 106 -27.66 -0.07 -0.64
N GLU A 107 -28.48 0.60 0.16
CA GLU A 107 -28.16 1.94 0.65
C GLU A 107 -27.02 1.88 1.68
N ILE A 108 -26.14 2.86 1.61
CA ILE A 108 -25.10 3.09 2.62
C ILE A 108 -25.33 4.47 3.21
N LEU A 109 -25.57 4.50 4.52
CA LEU A 109 -25.97 5.73 5.20
C LEU A 109 -24.79 6.34 5.97
N VAL A 110 -24.58 7.64 5.78
CA VAL A 110 -23.69 8.46 6.60
C VAL A 110 -24.50 9.61 7.14
N ASP A 111 -24.59 9.76 8.45
CA ASP A 111 -25.40 10.77 9.14
C ASP A 111 -26.88 10.79 8.65
N GLY A 112 -27.40 9.62 8.27
CA GLY A 112 -28.79 9.45 7.80
C GLY A 112 -29.00 9.71 6.30
N GLU A 113 -27.96 10.09 5.56
CA GLU A 113 -28.03 10.30 4.12
C GLU A 113 -27.44 9.12 3.34
N ASN A 114 -28.13 8.68 2.28
CA ASN A 114 -27.60 7.66 1.37
C ASN A 114 -26.51 8.26 0.48
N ILE A 115 -25.27 7.77 0.63
CA ILE A 115 -24.11 8.32 -0.08
C ILE A 115 -23.93 7.75 -1.50
N LYS A 116 -24.60 6.67 -1.87
CA LYS A 116 -24.41 6.02 -3.20
C LYS A 116 -24.76 6.90 -4.39
N PRO A 117 -25.84 7.72 -4.36
CA PRO A 117 -26.14 8.62 -5.49
C PRO A 117 -25.04 9.64 -5.78
N GLN A 118 -24.37 10.17 -4.74
CA GLN A 118 -23.27 11.12 -4.94
C GLN A 118 -22.00 10.44 -5.46
N ILE A 119 -21.68 9.22 -5.00
CA ILE A 119 -20.59 8.41 -5.54
C ILE A 119 -20.81 8.18 -7.05
N LYS A 120 -22.01 7.73 -7.42
CA LYS A 120 -22.36 7.48 -8.81
C LYS A 120 -22.19 8.72 -9.69
N ARG A 121 -22.64 9.89 -9.22
CA ARG A 121 -22.45 11.15 -9.97
C ARG A 121 -20.99 11.46 -10.22
N VAL A 122 -20.11 11.27 -9.23
CA VAL A 122 -18.67 11.53 -9.39
C VAL A 122 -18.05 10.53 -10.36
N LEU A 123 -18.39 9.24 -10.28
CA LEU A 123 -17.91 8.22 -11.23
C LEU A 123 -18.37 8.50 -12.67
N GLU A 124 -19.63 8.90 -12.87
CA GLU A 124 -20.16 9.30 -14.18
C GLU A 124 -19.47 10.56 -14.72
N HIS A 125 -19.16 11.53 -13.84
CA HIS A 125 -18.39 12.72 -14.20
C HIS A 125 -16.97 12.35 -14.62
N MET A 126 -16.26 11.50 -13.86
CA MET A 126 -14.94 11.00 -14.22
C MET A 126 -14.95 10.27 -15.56
N LYS A 127 -15.98 9.44 -15.81
CA LYS A 127 -16.18 8.74 -17.09
C LYS A 127 -16.31 9.74 -18.24
N SER A 128 -17.29 10.63 -18.17
CA SER A 128 -17.55 11.59 -19.24
C SER A 128 -16.35 12.51 -19.50
N PHE A 129 -15.67 12.96 -18.46
CA PHE A 129 -14.47 13.79 -18.60
C PHE A 129 -13.33 13.02 -19.27
N SER A 130 -13.01 11.84 -18.78
CA SER A 130 -11.92 11.03 -19.31
C SER A 130 -12.14 10.62 -20.77
N GLU A 131 -13.36 10.27 -21.15
CA GLU A 131 -13.71 9.96 -22.54
C GLU A 131 -13.44 11.15 -23.48
N LYS A 132 -13.77 12.38 -23.05
CA LYS A 132 -13.46 13.60 -23.83
C LYS A 132 -11.96 13.82 -24.00
N ILE A 133 -11.17 13.59 -22.96
CA ILE A 133 -9.71 13.76 -23.02
C ILE A 133 -9.09 12.64 -23.87
N ILE A 134 -9.46 11.37 -23.62
CA ILE A 134 -8.89 10.22 -24.33
C ILE A 134 -9.25 10.22 -25.82
N SER A 135 -10.48 10.59 -26.18
CA SER A 135 -10.90 10.70 -27.58
C SER A 135 -10.30 11.91 -28.31
N GLY A 136 -9.70 12.85 -27.58
CA GLY A 136 -9.22 14.12 -28.14
C GLY A 136 -10.32 15.12 -28.44
N ALA A 137 -11.55 14.91 -27.96
CA ALA A 137 -12.66 15.89 -28.10
C ALA A 137 -12.40 17.16 -27.27
N HIS A 138 -11.79 17.02 -26.08
CA HIS A 138 -11.30 18.14 -25.30
C HIS A 138 -9.99 18.67 -25.93
N LYS A 139 -9.94 19.98 -26.15
CA LYS A 139 -8.78 20.64 -26.76
C LYS A 139 -8.15 21.63 -25.78
N GLY A 140 -6.83 21.70 -25.79
CA GLY A 140 -6.07 22.75 -25.14
C GLY A 140 -6.34 24.15 -25.74
N PHE A 141 -5.74 25.16 -25.18
CA PHE A 141 -5.97 26.57 -25.59
C PHE A 141 -5.62 26.83 -27.05
N SER A 142 -4.68 26.10 -27.61
CA SER A 142 -4.25 26.23 -29.01
C SER A 142 -5.10 25.39 -29.98
N GLY A 143 -6.12 24.67 -29.50
CA GLY A 143 -6.93 23.74 -30.29
C GLY A 143 -6.30 22.35 -30.51
N LYS A 144 -5.12 22.08 -29.95
CA LYS A 144 -4.46 20.78 -29.97
C LYS A 144 -5.09 19.81 -28.94
N GLU A 145 -4.93 18.52 -29.19
CA GLU A 145 -5.34 17.48 -28.24
C GLU A 145 -4.39 17.42 -27.03
N ILE A 146 -4.94 17.07 -25.87
CA ILE A 146 -4.11 16.73 -24.71
C ILE A 146 -3.40 15.41 -24.98
N THR A 147 -2.10 15.37 -24.74
CA THR A 147 -1.24 14.19 -24.87
C THR A 147 -0.62 13.76 -23.54
N ASP A 148 -0.43 14.72 -22.66
CA ASP A 148 0.26 14.52 -21.39
C ASP A 148 -0.61 14.99 -20.22
N VAL A 149 -0.64 14.21 -19.15
CA VAL A 149 -1.35 14.49 -17.91
C VAL A 149 -0.35 14.48 -16.76
N VAL A 150 -0.34 15.52 -15.94
CA VAL A 150 0.53 15.63 -14.77
C VAL A 150 -0.33 15.61 -13.52
N ASN A 151 -0.24 14.55 -12.72
CA ASN A 151 -0.88 14.47 -11.42
C ASN A 151 0.00 15.12 -10.36
N ILE A 152 -0.47 16.18 -9.74
CA ILE A 152 0.22 16.89 -8.66
C ILE A 152 -0.49 16.58 -7.35
N GLY A 153 0.14 15.76 -6.50
CA GLY A 153 -0.42 15.31 -5.23
C GLY A 153 0.65 14.64 -4.39
N ILE A 154 0.45 14.48 -3.10
CA ILE A 154 1.40 13.84 -2.18
C ILE A 154 0.70 12.81 -1.30
N GLY A 155 1.44 11.81 -0.80
CA GLY A 155 0.91 10.76 0.04
C GLY A 155 -0.16 9.94 -0.68
N GLY A 156 -1.37 9.82 -0.13
CA GLY A 156 -2.47 9.06 -0.75
C GLY A 156 -2.92 9.59 -2.12
N SER A 157 -2.67 10.86 -2.42
CA SER A 157 -2.96 11.47 -3.73
C SER A 157 -1.89 11.17 -4.79
N ASP A 158 -0.81 10.46 -4.42
CA ASP A 158 0.30 10.05 -5.29
C ASP A 158 0.49 8.54 -5.28
N LEU A 159 0.76 7.94 -4.12
CA LEU A 159 1.25 6.55 -3.99
C LEU A 159 0.30 5.52 -4.59
N GLY A 160 -1.00 5.62 -4.31
CA GLY A 160 -1.99 4.72 -4.89
C GLY A 160 -2.10 4.87 -6.41
N PRO A 161 -2.36 6.08 -6.93
CA PRO A 161 -2.41 6.34 -8.37
C PRO A 161 -1.16 5.93 -9.12
N VAL A 162 0.05 6.28 -8.67
CA VAL A 162 1.30 5.92 -9.36
C VAL A 162 1.53 4.42 -9.37
N MET A 163 1.19 3.73 -8.28
CA MET A 163 1.29 2.27 -8.19
C MET A 163 0.37 1.60 -9.21
N VAL A 164 -0.91 1.99 -9.29
CA VAL A 164 -1.88 1.41 -10.23
C VAL A 164 -1.52 1.72 -11.68
N VAL A 165 -1.10 2.96 -11.98
CA VAL A 165 -0.65 3.34 -13.34
C VAL A 165 0.59 2.54 -13.76
N SER A 166 1.55 2.31 -12.86
CA SER A 166 2.70 1.43 -13.12
C SER A 166 2.26 -0.02 -13.35
N ALA A 167 1.40 -0.54 -12.47
CA ALA A 167 0.93 -1.92 -12.54
C ALA A 167 0.13 -2.23 -13.82
N LEU A 168 -0.65 -1.30 -14.29
CA LEU A 168 -1.55 -1.45 -15.44
C LEU A 168 -1.04 -0.77 -16.72
N LYS A 169 0.25 -0.44 -16.82
CA LYS A 169 0.79 0.26 -17.99
C LYS A 169 0.59 -0.46 -19.32
N HIS A 170 0.34 -1.78 -19.31
CA HIS A 170 -0.01 -2.56 -20.51
C HIS A 170 -1.47 -2.35 -20.97
N PHE A 171 -2.31 -1.67 -20.18
CA PHE A 171 -3.64 -1.18 -20.55
C PHE A 171 -3.65 0.32 -20.95
N LYS A 172 -2.47 0.93 -21.06
CA LYS A 172 -2.31 2.37 -21.29
C LYS A 172 -3.11 2.87 -22.49
N THR A 173 -3.83 3.97 -22.30
CA THR A 173 -4.44 4.77 -23.38
C THR A 173 -3.37 5.50 -24.21
N ARG A 174 -3.77 6.43 -25.07
CA ARG A 174 -2.84 7.28 -25.83
C ARG A 174 -2.13 8.34 -24.97
N LEU A 175 -2.61 8.57 -23.72
CA LEU A 175 -2.09 9.62 -22.84
C LEU A 175 -0.83 9.17 -22.10
N ASN A 176 0.12 10.07 -21.89
CA ASN A 176 1.22 9.89 -20.96
C ASN A 176 0.83 10.51 -19.62
N VAL A 177 0.90 9.72 -18.56
CA VAL A 177 0.59 10.19 -17.21
C VAL A 177 1.89 10.31 -16.41
N HIS A 178 2.13 11.49 -15.85
CA HIS A 178 3.28 11.86 -15.06
C HIS A 178 2.82 12.20 -13.63
N PHE A 179 3.70 12.03 -12.66
CA PHE A 179 3.41 12.31 -11.26
C PHE A 179 4.41 13.30 -10.69
N VAL A 180 3.93 14.25 -9.89
CA VAL A 180 4.74 15.22 -9.15
C VAL A 180 4.23 15.28 -7.72
N SER A 181 5.05 14.84 -6.76
CA SER A 181 4.65 14.75 -5.36
C SER A 181 5.57 15.55 -4.43
N ASN A 182 6.89 15.46 -4.61
CA ASN A 182 7.86 16.11 -3.74
C ASN A 182 7.90 17.63 -3.97
N VAL A 183 8.05 18.39 -2.88
CA VAL A 183 8.27 19.86 -2.94
C VAL A 183 9.67 20.22 -3.46
N ASP A 184 10.58 19.25 -3.62
CA ASP A 184 11.84 19.45 -4.32
C ASP A 184 11.58 19.97 -5.75
N GLY A 185 12.01 21.20 -6.02
CA GLY A 185 11.82 21.87 -7.32
C GLY A 185 12.37 21.09 -8.52
N ASN A 186 13.35 20.20 -8.30
CA ASN A 186 13.86 19.33 -9.36
C ASN A 186 12.78 18.38 -9.86
N HIS A 187 11.88 17.89 -8.99
CA HIS A 187 10.82 16.96 -9.40
C HIS A 187 9.91 17.57 -10.46
N ILE A 188 9.31 18.75 -10.20
CA ILE A 188 8.45 19.42 -11.18
C ILE A 188 9.25 19.86 -12.41
N ALA A 189 10.47 20.40 -12.23
CA ALA A 189 11.30 20.89 -13.32
C ALA A 189 11.65 19.80 -14.33
N GLU A 190 12.06 18.61 -13.88
CA GLU A 190 12.39 17.49 -14.77
C GLU A 190 11.15 16.93 -15.48
N VAL A 191 9.99 16.92 -14.82
CA VAL A 191 8.74 16.48 -15.46
C VAL A 191 8.34 17.46 -16.58
N VAL A 192 8.24 18.77 -16.30
CA VAL A 192 7.74 19.72 -17.31
C VAL A 192 8.74 20.05 -18.43
N LYS A 193 10.02 19.74 -18.23
CA LYS A 193 11.12 20.02 -19.19
C LYS A 193 10.85 19.51 -20.60
N ASN A 194 10.22 18.33 -20.69
CA ASN A 194 9.95 17.67 -21.96
C ASN A 194 8.47 17.75 -22.39
N LEU A 195 7.66 18.53 -21.67
CA LEU A 195 6.24 18.68 -21.95
C LEU A 195 5.96 19.96 -22.78
N ASN A 196 4.83 19.91 -23.50
CA ASN A 196 4.33 21.06 -24.25
C ASN A 196 3.10 21.66 -23.53
N PRO A 197 3.14 22.94 -23.09
CA PRO A 197 2.01 23.55 -22.40
C PRO A 197 0.69 23.56 -23.20
N GLU A 198 0.77 23.49 -24.53
CA GLU A 198 -0.44 23.45 -25.37
C GLU A 198 -1.18 22.10 -25.29
N THR A 199 -0.51 21.03 -24.85
CA THR A 199 -1.03 19.66 -24.85
C THR A 199 -0.95 18.97 -23.49
N THR A 200 -0.62 19.72 -22.43
CA THR A 200 -0.50 19.19 -21.06
C THR A 200 -1.72 19.55 -20.22
N LEU A 201 -2.28 18.56 -19.52
CA LEU A 201 -3.33 18.70 -18.51
C LEU A 201 -2.73 18.46 -17.12
N PHE A 202 -3.03 19.35 -16.16
CA PHE A 202 -2.62 19.20 -14.77
C PHE A 202 -3.81 18.81 -13.89
N ILE A 203 -3.63 17.78 -13.05
CA ILE A 203 -4.56 17.36 -12.01
C ILE A 203 -3.98 17.79 -10.67
N ILE A 204 -4.66 18.68 -9.95
CA ILE A 204 -4.27 19.11 -8.62
C ILE A 204 -5.06 18.30 -7.60
N ALA A 205 -4.39 17.33 -6.98
CA ALA A 205 -5.01 16.37 -6.05
C ALA A 205 -4.74 16.80 -4.60
N SER A 206 -5.62 17.62 -4.02
CA SER A 206 -5.54 18.11 -2.64
C SER A 206 -6.92 18.30 -2.04
N LYS A 207 -7.27 17.51 -1.02
CA LYS A 207 -8.59 17.53 -0.38
C LYS A 207 -8.99 18.94 0.08
N THR A 208 -8.11 19.62 0.78
CA THR A 208 -8.33 20.96 1.33
C THR A 208 -7.90 22.09 0.39
N PHE A 209 -7.17 21.77 -0.68
CA PHE A 209 -6.52 22.72 -1.58
C PHE A 209 -5.56 23.68 -0.86
N THR A 210 -4.92 23.18 0.22
CA THR A 210 -4.00 23.96 1.09
C THR A 210 -2.71 23.21 1.42
N THR A 211 -2.56 21.95 0.99
CA THR A 211 -1.36 21.15 1.24
C THR A 211 -0.16 21.85 0.62
N GLN A 212 0.84 22.20 1.43
CA GLN A 212 1.98 23.04 1.03
C GLN A 212 2.69 22.49 -0.21
N GLU A 213 3.08 21.24 -0.20
CA GLU A 213 3.81 20.59 -1.30
C GLU A 213 3.00 20.63 -2.61
N THR A 214 1.72 20.25 -2.51
CA THR A 214 0.82 20.22 -3.68
C THR A 214 0.61 21.62 -4.24
N MET A 215 0.35 22.62 -3.38
CA MET A 215 0.09 23.98 -3.85
C MET A 215 1.34 24.67 -4.37
N THR A 216 2.52 24.40 -3.81
CA THR A 216 3.80 24.89 -4.34
C THR A 216 4.04 24.36 -5.75
N ASN A 217 3.88 23.05 -5.95
CA ASN A 217 4.03 22.43 -7.27
C ASN A 217 2.94 22.89 -8.25
N ALA A 218 1.70 23.05 -7.79
CA ALA A 218 0.60 23.54 -8.62
C ALA A 218 0.83 24.98 -9.11
N ASN A 219 1.34 25.87 -8.26
CA ASN A 219 1.70 27.23 -8.65
C ASN A 219 2.89 27.22 -9.63
N SER A 220 3.91 26.42 -9.39
CA SER A 220 5.05 26.26 -10.32
C SER A 220 4.60 25.74 -11.69
N ALA A 221 3.67 24.77 -11.72
CA ALA A 221 3.07 24.28 -12.96
C ALA A 221 2.25 25.36 -13.68
N LYS A 222 1.50 26.16 -12.94
CA LYS A 222 0.73 27.28 -13.48
C LYS A 222 1.63 28.36 -14.04
N ASP A 223 2.71 28.74 -13.35
CA ASP A 223 3.69 29.71 -13.82
C ASP A 223 4.40 29.23 -15.10
N TRP A 224 4.71 27.92 -15.16
CA TRP A 224 5.25 27.31 -16.37
C TRP A 224 4.24 27.36 -17.52
N PHE A 225 2.99 27.04 -17.28
CA PHE A 225 1.91 27.09 -18.27
C PHE A 225 1.67 28.50 -18.79
N LEU A 226 1.65 29.50 -17.91
CA LEU A 226 1.39 30.92 -18.27
C LEU A 226 2.51 31.58 -19.11
N LYS A 227 3.65 30.91 -19.30
CA LYS A 227 4.66 31.36 -20.27
C LYS A 227 4.20 31.21 -21.73
N ALA A 228 3.21 30.35 -21.98
CA ALA A 228 2.66 30.06 -23.30
C ALA A 228 1.14 30.35 -23.41
N GLY A 229 0.40 30.06 -22.37
CA GLY A 229 -1.03 30.32 -22.26
C GLY A 229 -1.36 31.58 -21.47
N LYS A 230 -2.65 31.88 -21.32
CA LYS A 230 -3.17 33.00 -20.53
C LYS A 230 -3.93 32.48 -19.30
N GLN A 231 -4.26 33.39 -18.36
CA GLN A 231 -5.03 33.06 -17.15
C GLN A 231 -6.39 32.43 -17.48
N GLU A 232 -7.07 32.90 -18.52
CA GLU A 232 -8.36 32.36 -18.99
C GLU A 232 -8.26 30.92 -19.53
N ASP A 233 -7.06 30.54 -20.00
CA ASP A 233 -6.81 29.20 -20.54
C ASP A 233 -6.57 28.13 -19.44
N VAL A 234 -6.33 28.55 -18.20
CA VAL A 234 -6.18 27.64 -17.04
C VAL A 234 -7.39 26.70 -16.94
N ALA A 235 -8.59 27.19 -17.21
CA ALA A 235 -9.81 26.38 -17.21
C ALA A 235 -9.78 25.18 -18.17
N LYS A 236 -8.92 25.19 -19.21
CA LYS A 236 -8.80 24.09 -20.19
C LYS A 236 -7.69 23.09 -19.85
N HIS A 237 -6.78 23.47 -18.96
CA HIS A 237 -5.54 22.73 -18.69
C HIS A 237 -5.37 22.30 -17.24
N PHE A 238 -6.27 22.72 -16.35
CA PHE A 238 -6.19 22.38 -14.93
C PHE A 238 -7.50 21.79 -14.42
N VAL A 239 -7.37 20.75 -13.63
CA VAL A 239 -8.44 19.99 -12.98
C VAL A 239 -8.12 19.90 -11.49
N ALA A 240 -9.12 19.95 -10.63
CA ALA A 240 -8.93 19.80 -9.20
C ALA A 240 -9.70 18.60 -8.62
N LEU A 241 -9.04 17.86 -7.77
CA LEU A 241 -9.63 16.82 -6.94
C LEU A 241 -9.66 17.37 -5.51
N SER A 242 -10.79 17.98 -5.12
CA SER A 242 -10.86 18.76 -3.87
C SER A 242 -12.29 18.93 -3.37
N THR A 243 -12.42 19.16 -2.06
CA THR A 243 -13.68 19.59 -1.40
C THR A 243 -13.76 21.12 -1.27
N ASN A 244 -12.67 21.85 -1.50
CA ASN A 244 -12.59 23.32 -1.32
C ASN A 244 -12.86 24.06 -2.63
N ILE A 245 -14.12 24.10 -3.06
CA ILE A 245 -14.58 24.68 -4.32
C ILE A 245 -14.14 26.15 -4.46
N GLN A 246 -14.20 26.94 -3.38
CA GLN A 246 -13.85 28.36 -3.47
C GLN A 246 -12.37 28.60 -3.79
N SER A 247 -11.48 27.88 -3.10
CA SER A 247 -10.04 27.98 -3.36
C SER A 247 -9.67 27.50 -4.78
N VAL A 248 -10.34 26.45 -5.25
CA VAL A 248 -10.16 25.95 -6.62
C VAL A 248 -10.59 26.98 -7.67
N LYS A 249 -11.76 27.61 -7.49
CA LYS A 249 -12.21 28.70 -8.38
C LYS A 249 -11.25 29.90 -8.37
N ASN A 250 -10.72 30.27 -7.20
CA ASN A 250 -9.75 31.36 -7.08
C ASN A 250 -8.42 31.04 -7.81
N PHE A 251 -8.05 29.77 -7.92
CA PHE A 251 -6.90 29.35 -8.71
C PHE A 251 -7.13 29.53 -10.22
N GLY A 252 -8.38 29.54 -10.67
CA GLY A 252 -8.79 29.71 -12.07
C GLY A 252 -9.31 28.43 -12.73
N ILE A 253 -9.56 27.38 -11.96
CA ILE A 253 -10.14 26.12 -12.45
C ILE A 253 -11.65 26.27 -12.58
N ALA A 254 -12.20 25.84 -13.71
CA ALA A 254 -13.63 25.86 -13.97
C ALA A 254 -14.38 24.84 -13.07
N GLU A 255 -15.62 25.16 -12.72
CA GLU A 255 -16.42 24.33 -11.81
C GLU A 255 -16.66 22.92 -12.35
N GLU A 256 -16.87 22.78 -13.65
CA GLU A 256 -17.00 21.50 -14.34
C GLU A 256 -15.72 20.63 -14.33
N ASN A 257 -14.57 21.21 -13.94
CA ASN A 257 -13.29 20.52 -13.79
C ASN A 257 -12.95 20.24 -12.32
N ILE A 258 -13.93 20.32 -11.42
CA ILE A 258 -13.78 19.98 -9.99
C ILE A 258 -14.41 18.62 -9.75
N PHE A 259 -13.64 17.72 -9.17
CA PHE A 259 -14.07 16.38 -8.78
C PHE A 259 -14.00 16.27 -7.27
N GLU A 260 -15.18 16.07 -6.66
CA GLU A 260 -15.32 15.98 -5.22
C GLU A 260 -15.02 14.56 -4.72
N PHE A 261 -14.61 14.47 -3.46
CA PHE A 261 -14.59 13.25 -2.67
C PHE A 261 -14.87 13.60 -1.20
N TRP A 262 -14.96 12.63 -0.30
CA TRP A 262 -15.64 12.83 0.96
C TRP A 262 -14.73 12.64 2.18
N ASP A 263 -15.19 13.12 3.34
CA ASP A 263 -14.45 13.03 4.61
C ASP A 263 -14.27 11.60 5.11
N TRP A 264 -15.23 10.74 4.80
CA TRP A 264 -15.17 9.31 5.13
C TRP A 264 -14.22 8.51 4.22
N VAL A 265 -13.49 9.14 3.31
CA VAL A 265 -12.40 8.56 2.54
C VAL A 265 -11.07 9.03 3.12
N GLY A 266 -10.33 8.14 3.75
CA GLY A 266 -8.97 8.39 4.22
C GLY A 266 -8.00 8.57 3.04
N GLY A 267 -6.97 9.43 3.19
CA GLY A 267 -6.01 9.75 2.12
C GLY A 267 -5.37 8.51 1.51
N ARG A 268 -4.81 7.61 2.33
CA ARG A 268 -4.13 6.38 1.89
C ARG A 268 -5.05 5.30 1.32
N TYR A 269 -6.38 5.48 1.45
CA TYR A 269 -7.42 4.62 0.88
C TYR A 269 -8.20 5.30 -0.25
N SER A 270 -7.70 6.43 -0.78
CA SER A 270 -8.48 7.30 -1.67
C SER A 270 -8.39 6.95 -3.15
N LEU A 271 -7.53 6.04 -3.57
CA LEU A 271 -7.33 5.70 -5.00
C LEU A 271 -8.63 5.27 -5.71
N TRP A 272 -9.62 4.78 -4.97
CA TRP A 272 -10.94 4.37 -5.45
C TRP A 272 -11.91 5.54 -5.74
N SER A 273 -11.59 6.73 -5.23
CA SER A 273 -12.37 7.98 -5.38
C SER A 273 -11.97 8.77 -6.62
N ALA A 274 -12.37 10.04 -6.67
CA ALA A 274 -11.90 11.00 -7.66
C ALA A 274 -10.36 11.09 -7.75
N ILE A 275 -9.63 10.77 -6.69
CA ILE A 275 -8.16 10.67 -6.68
C ILE A 275 -7.66 9.69 -7.76
N GLY A 276 -8.47 8.70 -8.14
CA GLY A 276 -8.20 7.79 -9.25
C GLY A 276 -8.34 8.38 -10.65
N LEU A 277 -8.62 9.68 -10.82
CA LEU A 277 -8.81 10.28 -12.15
C LEU A 277 -7.57 10.12 -13.05
N SER A 278 -6.37 10.19 -12.49
CA SER A 278 -5.12 9.92 -13.24
C SER A 278 -5.03 8.45 -13.70
N ILE A 279 -5.56 7.50 -12.92
CA ILE A 279 -5.69 6.10 -13.31
C ILE A 279 -6.66 5.98 -14.49
N VAL A 280 -7.85 6.59 -14.36
CA VAL A 280 -8.88 6.57 -15.43
C VAL A 280 -8.33 7.12 -16.74
N LEU A 281 -7.59 8.22 -16.70
CA LEU A 281 -6.96 8.81 -17.88
C LEU A 281 -5.86 7.90 -18.45
N SER A 282 -5.13 7.20 -17.60
CA SER A 282 -4.07 6.28 -18.01
C SER A 282 -4.62 5.02 -18.69
N VAL A 283 -5.62 4.37 -18.11
CA VAL A 283 -6.04 3.01 -18.53
C VAL A 283 -7.47 2.97 -19.12
N GLY A 284 -8.21 4.08 -19.09
CA GLY A 284 -9.62 4.15 -19.49
C GLY A 284 -10.58 3.79 -18.37
N TYR A 285 -11.81 4.34 -18.45
CA TYR A 285 -12.81 4.18 -17.40
C TYR A 285 -13.24 2.71 -17.20
N GLU A 286 -13.38 1.96 -18.27
CA GLU A 286 -13.80 0.55 -18.20
C GLU A 286 -12.80 -0.30 -17.39
N ASN A 287 -11.51 -0.07 -17.56
CA ASN A 287 -10.47 -0.75 -16.79
C ASN A 287 -10.45 -0.27 -15.32
N PHE A 288 -10.72 1.01 -15.07
CA PHE A 288 -10.89 1.50 -13.70
C PHE A 288 -12.11 0.87 -13.02
N GLU A 289 -13.23 0.74 -13.72
CA GLU A 289 -14.42 0.05 -13.19
C GLU A 289 -14.13 -1.43 -12.89
N GLN A 290 -13.32 -2.13 -13.72
CA GLN A 290 -12.88 -3.48 -13.42
C GLN A 290 -11.98 -3.55 -12.18
N LEU A 291 -11.13 -2.53 -11.94
CA LEU A 291 -10.34 -2.41 -10.71
C LEU A 291 -11.26 -2.30 -9.49
N LEU A 292 -12.31 -1.45 -9.56
CA LEU A 292 -13.30 -1.32 -8.49
C LEU A 292 -14.04 -2.64 -8.25
N LYS A 293 -14.48 -3.34 -9.29
CA LYS A 293 -15.18 -4.64 -9.20
C LYS A 293 -14.30 -5.74 -8.62
N GLY A 294 -13.00 -5.73 -8.92
CA GLY A 294 -12.05 -6.65 -8.30
C GLY A 294 -11.94 -6.44 -6.80
N ALA A 295 -11.89 -5.20 -6.36
CA ALA A 295 -11.87 -4.85 -4.95
C ALA A 295 -13.22 -5.19 -4.26
N GLU A 296 -14.37 -4.93 -4.90
CA GLU A 296 -15.69 -5.34 -4.42
C GLU A 296 -15.77 -6.87 -4.19
N ASN A 297 -15.22 -7.66 -5.11
CA ASN A 297 -15.17 -9.12 -4.95
C ASN A 297 -14.42 -9.54 -3.67
N THR A 298 -13.33 -8.86 -3.34
CA THR A 298 -12.61 -9.07 -2.08
C THR A 298 -13.40 -8.55 -0.88
N ASP A 299 -14.09 -7.42 -0.99
CA ASP A 299 -14.96 -6.89 0.06
C ASP A 299 -16.07 -7.89 0.42
N GLN A 300 -16.69 -8.51 -0.59
CA GLN A 300 -17.70 -9.55 -0.39
C GLN A 300 -17.12 -10.79 0.29
N HIS A 301 -15.93 -11.23 -0.15
CA HIS A 301 -15.21 -12.33 0.50
C HIS A 301 -14.93 -12.02 1.97
N PHE A 302 -14.42 -10.83 2.26
CA PHE A 302 -14.07 -10.40 3.61
C PHE A 302 -15.28 -10.36 4.56
N GLN A 303 -16.45 -9.92 4.06
CA GLN A 303 -17.66 -9.82 4.85
C GLN A 303 -18.36 -11.16 5.12
N THR A 304 -18.28 -12.11 4.17
CA THR A 304 -19.19 -13.28 4.15
C THR A 304 -18.51 -14.62 4.39
N THR A 305 -17.17 -14.68 4.27
CA THR A 305 -16.43 -15.95 4.43
C THR A 305 -16.03 -16.15 5.89
N ASP A 306 -16.12 -17.38 6.36
CA ASP A 306 -15.65 -17.75 7.70
C ASP A 306 -14.16 -17.43 7.87
N PHE A 307 -13.74 -17.02 9.05
CA PHE A 307 -12.37 -16.57 9.30
C PHE A 307 -11.31 -17.61 8.94
N SER A 308 -11.62 -18.90 9.07
CA SER A 308 -10.73 -20.00 8.70
C SER A 308 -10.39 -20.11 7.22
N GLU A 309 -11.19 -19.46 6.35
CA GLU A 309 -11.02 -19.41 4.90
C GLU A 309 -10.94 -17.96 4.36
N ASN A 310 -10.92 -16.98 5.26
CA ASN A 310 -10.91 -15.56 4.93
C ASN A 310 -9.46 -15.06 4.77
N VAL A 311 -9.03 -14.88 3.54
CA VAL A 311 -7.61 -14.59 3.22
C VAL A 311 -7.08 -13.34 3.93
N PRO A 312 -7.74 -12.15 3.89
CA PRO A 312 -7.31 -10.98 4.65
C PRO A 312 -7.16 -11.24 6.16
N VAL A 313 -8.09 -12.00 6.73
CA VAL A 313 -8.07 -12.33 8.17
C VAL A 313 -6.86 -13.21 8.47
N LEU A 314 -6.62 -14.27 7.69
CA LEU A 314 -5.47 -15.16 7.90
C LEU A 314 -4.13 -14.43 7.70
N MET A 315 -4.01 -13.57 6.68
CA MET A 315 -2.80 -12.74 6.48
C MET A 315 -2.55 -11.83 7.69
N ALA A 316 -3.61 -11.24 8.24
CA ALA A 316 -3.50 -10.37 9.40
C ALA A 316 -3.08 -11.13 10.66
N LEU A 317 -3.69 -12.29 10.91
CA LEU A 317 -3.40 -13.16 12.06
C LEU A 317 -1.96 -13.69 12.02
N LEU A 318 -1.48 -14.11 10.85
CA LEU A 318 -0.07 -14.48 10.66
C LEU A 318 0.87 -13.31 10.92
N GLY A 319 0.52 -12.11 10.47
CA GLY A 319 1.29 -10.89 10.76
C GLY A 319 1.36 -10.60 12.27
N ILE A 320 0.25 -10.77 13.01
CA ILE A 320 0.20 -10.63 14.47
C ILE A 320 1.06 -11.71 15.15
N TRP A 321 0.99 -12.96 14.67
CA TRP A 321 1.77 -14.07 15.18
C TRP A 321 3.27 -13.77 15.13
N TYR A 322 3.77 -13.33 13.98
CA TYR A 322 5.19 -13.00 13.86
C TYR A 322 5.57 -11.72 14.59
N ARG A 323 4.74 -10.69 14.56
CA ARG A 323 5.04 -9.42 15.21
C ARG A 323 5.09 -9.52 16.73
N ASN A 324 4.17 -10.26 17.33
CA ASN A 324 3.96 -10.26 18.77
C ASN A 324 4.57 -11.46 19.51
N PHE A 325 4.73 -12.61 18.86
CA PHE A 325 5.30 -13.79 19.50
C PHE A 325 6.72 -14.08 19.02
N TYR A 326 7.03 -13.86 17.74
CA TYR A 326 8.40 -13.98 17.22
C TYR A 326 9.19 -12.66 17.23
N ALA A 327 8.61 -11.56 17.69
CA ALA A 327 9.22 -10.22 17.72
C ALA A 327 9.77 -9.74 16.37
N ALA A 328 9.20 -10.20 15.25
CA ALA A 328 9.60 -9.76 13.92
C ALA A 328 9.36 -8.25 13.74
N THR A 329 10.41 -7.51 13.46
CA THR A 329 10.36 -6.03 13.39
C THR A 329 9.89 -5.53 12.02
N SER A 330 9.99 -6.35 10.99
CA SER A 330 9.65 -6.01 9.61
C SER A 330 8.87 -7.12 8.91
N HIS A 331 8.22 -6.76 7.81
CA HIS A 331 7.53 -7.69 6.92
C HIS A 331 7.87 -7.33 5.48
N ALA A 332 8.44 -8.28 4.74
CA ALA A 332 8.83 -8.06 3.35
C ALA A 332 7.67 -8.35 2.39
N VAL A 333 7.49 -7.50 1.37
CA VAL A 333 6.54 -7.71 0.27
C VAL A 333 7.33 -7.83 -1.03
N LEU A 334 7.36 -9.02 -1.60
CA LEU A 334 8.29 -9.41 -2.66
C LEU A 334 7.52 -9.83 -3.94
N PRO A 335 7.06 -8.85 -4.76
CA PRO A 335 6.33 -9.16 -5.98
C PRO A 335 7.29 -9.65 -7.09
N TYR A 336 7.08 -10.87 -7.58
CA TYR A 336 7.75 -11.40 -8.77
C TYR A 336 7.03 -10.91 -10.04
N SER A 337 7.03 -9.60 -10.18
CA SER A 337 6.46 -8.88 -11.32
C SER A 337 7.00 -7.45 -11.35
N GLN A 338 7.67 -7.06 -12.43
CA GLN A 338 8.15 -5.68 -12.60
C GLN A 338 7.00 -4.65 -12.65
N TYR A 339 5.80 -5.07 -13.00
CA TYR A 339 4.61 -4.22 -12.96
C TYR A 339 4.20 -3.80 -11.55
N LEU A 340 4.64 -4.52 -10.51
CA LEU A 340 4.36 -4.20 -9.11
C LEU A 340 5.55 -3.50 -8.41
N ASP A 341 6.42 -2.82 -9.14
CA ASP A 341 7.58 -2.11 -8.61
C ASP A 341 7.26 -1.05 -7.54
N ARG A 342 6.04 -0.49 -7.59
CA ARG A 342 5.56 0.50 -6.62
C ARG A 342 4.67 -0.08 -5.52
N PHE A 343 4.42 -1.39 -5.52
CA PHE A 343 3.44 -1.99 -4.61
C PHE A 343 3.89 -1.96 -3.15
N ALA A 344 5.14 -2.33 -2.85
CA ALA A 344 5.68 -2.23 -1.50
C ALA A 344 5.67 -0.78 -0.98
N ALA A 345 6.05 0.20 -1.81
CA ALA A 345 6.01 1.63 -1.45
C ALA A 345 4.59 2.13 -1.16
N TYR A 346 3.58 1.65 -1.91
CA TYR A 346 2.17 1.93 -1.62
C TYR A 346 1.76 1.36 -0.25
N LEU A 347 2.14 0.13 0.04
CA LEU A 347 1.83 -0.53 1.31
C LEU A 347 2.57 0.08 2.51
N GLN A 348 3.73 0.71 2.30
CA GLN A 348 4.40 1.46 3.38
C GLN A 348 3.47 2.51 3.98
N GLN A 349 2.83 3.33 3.16
CA GLN A 349 1.84 4.27 3.68
C GLN A 349 0.60 3.54 4.18
N GLY A 350 0.07 2.59 3.42
CA GLY A 350 -1.15 1.87 3.78
C GLY A 350 -1.09 1.23 5.17
N ASP A 351 -0.02 0.51 5.47
CA ASP A 351 0.16 -0.25 6.72
C ASP A 351 0.80 0.60 7.83
N MET A 352 1.97 1.21 7.58
CA MET A 352 2.76 1.87 8.62
C MET A 352 2.06 3.14 9.16
N GLU A 353 1.39 3.92 8.32
CA GLU A 353 0.61 5.07 8.76
C GLU A 353 -0.67 4.64 9.50
N SER A 354 -1.26 3.50 9.13
CA SER A 354 -2.45 2.97 9.79
C SER A 354 -2.14 2.32 11.14
N ASN A 355 -1.15 1.44 11.19
CA ASN A 355 -0.92 0.55 12.32
C ASN A 355 0.35 0.90 13.13
N GLY A 356 1.15 1.87 12.70
CA GLY A 356 2.27 2.39 13.47
C GLY A 356 1.78 3.29 14.61
N LYS A 357 1.12 2.71 15.63
CA LYS A 357 0.48 3.42 16.74
C LYS A 357 0.99 2.87 18.08
N CYS A 358 1.17 3.76 19.06
CA CYS A 358 1.60 3.42 20.42
C CYS A 358 0.51 3.61 21.48
N VAL A 359 -0.71 3.99 21.08
CA VAL A 359 -1.84 4.23 21.97
C VAL A 359 -3.04 3.41 21.49
N ASP A 360 -3.68 2.71 22.41
CA ASP A 360 -4.86 1.91 22.15
C ASP A 360 -6.16 2.74 22.08
N ARG A 361 -7.28 2.10 21.74
CA ARG A 361 -8.59 2.76 21.67
C ARG A 361 -9.16 3.20 23.02
N ASN A 362 -8.53 2.83 24.14
CA ASN A 362 -8.86 3.35 25.48
C ASN A 362 -8.07 4.62 25.81
N GLY A 363 -7.07 4.99 25.01
CA GLY A 363 -6.16 6.08 25.25
C GLY A 363 -4.94 5.71 26.10
N GLU A 364 -4.68 4.42 26.28
CA GLU A 364 -3.55 3.91 27.05
C GLU A 364 -2.38 3.52 26.12
N PHE A 365 -1.14 3.68 26.59
CA PHE A 365 0.02 3.20 25.87
C PHE A 365 0.01 1.66 25.81
N VAL A 366 0.25 1.12 24.62
CA VAL A 366 0.31 -0.33 24.44
C VAL A 366 1.60 -0.92 24.98
N GLU A 367 1.52 -2.10 25.59
CA GLU A 367 2.66 -2.88 26.10
C GLU A 367 3.02 -4.05 25.16
N TYR A 368 2.49 -4.03 23.94
CA TYR A 368 2.73 -5.02 22.88
C TYR A 368 3.08 -4.29 21.58
N GLU A 369 3.64 -5.04 20.63
CA GLU A 369 4.09 -4.49 19.38
C GLU A 369 2.91 -4.31 18.39
N THR A 370 2.91 -3.20 17.66
CA THR A 370 1.95 -2.89 16.59
C THR A 370 2.61 -2.95 15.21
N GLY A 371 2.15 -2.22 14.22
CA GLY A 371 2.56 -2.30 12.83
C GLY A 371 4.07 -2.52 12.60
N PRO A 372 4.44 -3.50 11.76
CA PRO A 372 5.83 -3.73 11.37
C PRO A 372 6.33 -2.71 10.35
N ILE A 373 7.64 -2.67 10.13
CA ILE A 373 8.23 -1.97 8.98
C ILE A 373 7.89 -2.76 7.71
N ILE A 374 7.18 -2.15 6.77
CA ILE A 374 6.89 -2.73 5.46
C ILE A 374 7.94 -2.31 4.45
N TRP A 375 8.52 -3.27 3.72
CA TRP A 375 9.52 -3.02 2.71
C TRP A 375 9.54 -4.12 1.65
N GLY A 376 10.24 -3.91 0.55
CA GLY A 376 10.42 -4.93 -0.48
C GLY A 376 10.66 -4.32 -1.85
N GLU A 377 11.10 -5.17 -2.76
CA GLU A 377 11.37 -4.86 -4.16
C GLU A 377 10.94 -6.03 -5.05
N PRO A 378 10.73 -5.82 -6.35
CA PRO A 378 10.42 -6.90 -7.25
C PRO A 378 11.53 -7.98 -7.29
N GLY A 379 11.11 -9.24 -7.24
CA GLY A 379 11.95 -10.35 -7.71
C GLY A 379 12.08 -10.29 -9.25
N THR A 380 13.26 -10.63 -9.82
CA THR A 380 14.46 -11.19 -9.18
C THR A 380 15.42 -10.12 -8.64
N ASN A 381 15.19 -8.83 -8.87
CA ASN A 381 16.10 -7.75 -8.47
C ASN A 381 16.40 -7.79 -6.97
N GLY A 382 15.39 -7.98 -6.12
CA GLY A 382 15.55 -8.11 -4.67
C GLY A 382 16.55 -9.19 -4.25
N GLN A 383 16.62 -10.31 -4.99
CA GLN A 383 17.58 -11.38 -4.73
C GLN A 383 19.04 -10.91 -4.79
N HIS A 384 19.31 -9.93 -5.64
CA HIS A 384 20.64 -9.36 -5.81
C HIS A 384 20.90 -8.11 -4.94
N ALA A 385 19.94 -7.75 -4.09
CA ALA A 385 20.02 -6.56 -3.24
C ALA A 385 20.08 -6.90 -1.74
N PHE A 386 19.16 -7.73 -1.23
CA PHE A 386 19.00 -7.91 0.22
C PHE A 386 18.67 -9.35 0.65
N TYR A 387 18.60 -10.32 -0.25
CA TYR A 387 18.28 -11.72 0.14
C TYR A 387 19.36 -12.36 1.01
N GLN A 388 20.61 -11.87 0.97
CA GLN A 388 21.65 -12.26 1.92
C GLN A 388 21.17 -12.08 3.37
N LEU A 389 20.52 -10.94 3.67
CA LEU A 389 19.96 -10.68 5.00
C LEU A 389 18.83 -11.64 5.34
N ILE A 390 17.93 -11.92 4.40
CA ILE A 390 16.76 -12.78 4.65
C ILE A 390 17.20 -14.23 4.88
N HIS A 391 18.20 -14.72 4.15
CA HIS A 391 18.69 -16.10 4.24
C HIS A 391 19.64 -16.37 5.42
N GLN A 392 20.55 -15.44 5.72
CA GLN A 392 21.63 -15.65 6.68
C GLN A 392 21.78 -14.51 7.69
N GLY A 393 20.83 -13.57 7.75
CA GLY A 393 20.81 -12.54 8.78
C GLY A 393 20.34 -13.09 10.12
N THR A 394 20.37 -12.23 11.14
CA THR A 394 19.98 -12.57 12.52
C THR A 394 18.53 -12.25 12.85
N GLU A 395 17.82 -11.58 11.93
CA GLU A 395 16.42 -11.16 12.09
C GLU A 395 15.47 -12.13 11.39
N LEU A 396 14.38 -12.50 12.04
CA LEU A 396 13.29 -13.20 11.37
C LEU A 396 12.48 -12.20 10.52
N ILE A 397 12.41 -12.44 9.23
CA ILE A 397 11.74 -11.57 8.27
C ILE A 397 10.62 -12.35 7.57
N PRO A 398 9.39 -12.33 8.08
CA PRO A 398 8.24 -12.87 7.37
C PRO A 398 8.05 -12.17 6.02
N ALA A 399 7.69 -12.92 4.99
CA ALA A 399 7.60 -12.36 3.65
C ALA A 399 6.35 -12.82 2.87
N ASP A 400 5.75 -11.88 2.14
CA ASP A 400 4.71 -12.14 1.14
C ASP A 400 5.34 -12.20 -0.25
N PHE A 401 5.33 -13.36 -0.87
CA PHE A 401 5.73 -13.58 -2.25
C PHE A 401 4.50 -13.48 -3.16
N ILE A 402 4.52 -12.61 -4.16
CA ILE A 402 3.38 -12.37 -5.05
C ILE A 402 3.82 -12.61 -6.49
N ALA A 403 3.10 -13.48 -7.22
CA ALA A 403 3.41 -13.74 -8.62
C ALA A 403 2.13 -13.92 -9.47
N TYR A 404 2.30 -13.79 -10.77
CA TYR A 404 1.25 -14.05 -11.76
C TYR A 404 1.62 -15.27 -12.60
N ALA A 405 0.68 -16.22 -12.75
CA ALA A 405 0.91 -17.42 -13.55
C ALA A 405 1.06 -17.10 -15.05
N LYS A 406 0.41 -16.04 -15.52
CA LYS A 406 0.48 -15.60 -16.91
C LYS A 406 1.08 -14.20 -17.02
N SER A 407 2.06 -14.03 -17.88
CA SER A 407 2.57 -12.72 -18.26
C SER A 407 1.69 -12.09 -19.36
N PRO A 408 1.40 -10.77 -19.29
CA PRO A 408 0.76 -10.06 -20.39
C PRO A 408 1.64 -10.00 -21.66
N ASN A 409 2.96 -10.13 -21.49
CA ASN A 409 3.92 -10.12 -22.58
C ASN A 409 4.58 -11.51 -22.71
N LYS A 410 4.43 -12.13 -23.87
CA LYS A 410 5.07 -13.43 -24.17
C LYS A 410 6.47 -13.19 -24.72
N VAL A 411 7.47 -13.26 -23.86
CA VAL A 411 8.88 -13.10 -24.21
C VAL A 411 9.62 -14.39 -23.88
N SER A 412 9.83 -15.26 -24.88
CA SER A 412 10.56 -16.54 -24.75
C SER A 412 10.16 -17.29 -23.45
N ASP A 413 11.15 -17.75 -22.67
CA ASP A 413 11.02 -18.50 -21.42
C ASP A 413 11.15 -17.62 -20.15
N HIS A 414 11.03 -16.29 -20.29
CA HIS A 414 11.21 -15.36 -19.17
C HIS A 414 10.24 -15.61 -18.02
N GLN A 415 8.97 -15.94 -18.32
CA GLN A 415 7.97 -16.20 -17.28
C GLN A 415 8.31 -17.45 -16.47
N ASP A 416 8.74 -18.53 -17.14
CA ASP A 416 9.11 -19.77 -16.47
C ASP A 416 10.36 -19.58 -15.58
N LYS A 417 11.35 -18.80 -16.05
CA LYS A 417 12.52 -18.43 -15.25
C LYS A 417 12.16 -17.60 -14.04
N LEU A 418 11.26 -16.62 -14.18
CA LEU A 418 10.79 -15.79 -13.08
C LEU A 418 10.07 -16.63 -12.04
N LEU A 419 9.14 -17.50 -12.45
CA LEU A 419 8.39 -18.36 -11.55
C LEU A 419 9.28 -19.45 -10.94
N ALA A 420 10.26 -20.00 -11.65
CA ALA A 420 11.25 -20.92 -11.08
C ALA A 420 12.00 -20.27 -9.90
N ASN A 421 12.38 -18.99 -10.03
CA ASN A 421 12.97 -18.24 -8.91
C ASN A 421 11.98 -18.00 -7.77
N PHE A 422 10.74 -17.66 -8.06
CA PHE A 422 9.70 -17.51 -7.05
C PHE A 422 9.52 -18.80 -6.21
N PHE A 423 9.40 -19.96 -6.85
CA PHE A 423 9.26 -21.24 -6.15
C PHE A 423 10.53 -21.62 -5.39
N ALA A 424 11.70 -21.49 -6.03
CA ALA A 424 12.98 -21.84 -5.42
C ALA A 424 13.29 -21.01 -4.18
N GLN A 425 12.97 -19.69 -4.19
CA GLN A 425 13.25 -18.83 -3.05
C GLN A 425 12.35 -19.15 -1.85
N THR A 426 11.07 -19.41 -2.07
CA THR A 426 10.17 -19.81 -0.96
C THR A 426 10.53 -21.18 -0.40
N GLU A 427 11.07 -22.09 -1.21
CA GLU A 427 11.58 -23.40 -0.77
C GLU A 427 12.89 -23.25 0.02
N ALA A 428 13.85 -22.49 -0.51
CA ALA A 428 15.12 -22.24 0.14
C ALA A 428 14.98 -21.51 1.48
N LEU A 429 14.08 -20.54 1.59
CA LEU A 429 13.79 -19.84 2.83
C LEU A 429 13.13 -20.76 3.87
N ALA A 430 12.27 -21.68 3.45
CA ALA A 430 11.62 -22.61 4.35
C ALA A 430 12.57 -23.70 4.87
N PHE A 431 13.33 -24.33 3.98
CA PHE A 431 14.06 -25.55 4.31
C PHE A 431 15.57 -25.33 4.49
N GLY A 432 16.14 -24.24 3.95
CA GLY A 432 17.56 -23.96 4.05
C GLY A 432 18.44 -25.09 3.47
N LYS A 433 19.66 -25.16 3.97
CA LYS A 433 20.65 -26.21 3.71
C LYS A 433 21.45 -26.46 4.99
N ASN A 434 21.33 -27.68 5.55
CA ASN A 434 21.96 -28.02 6.81
C ASN A 434 23.46 -28.33 6.67
N GLU A 435 24.14 -28.56 7.80
CA GLU A 435 25.59 -28.84 7.85
C GLU A 435 25.95 -30.10 7.04
N GLU A 436 25.18 -31.18 7.16
CA GLU A 436 25.46 -32.45 6.45
C GLU A 436 25.35 -32.28 4.93
N GLU A 437 24.35 -31.53 4.47
CA GLU A 437 24.15 -31.19 3.05
C GLU A 437 25.33 -30.35 2.51
N VAL A 438 25.78 -29.36 3.28
CA VAL A 438 26.93 -28.49 2.91
C VAL A 438 28.24 -29.27 2.91
N GLU A 439 28.48 -30.08 3.94
CA GLU A 439 29.68 -30.92 4.03
C GLU A 439 29.78 -31.87 2.84
N SER A 440 28.68 -32.58 2.52
CA SER A 440 28.59 -33.48 1.36
C SER A 440 28.89 -32.77 0.04
N GLU A 441 28.37 -31.56 -0.17
CA GLU A 441 28.67 -30.75 -1.37
C GLU A 441 30.12 -30.32 -1.45
N LEU A 442 30.72 -29.89 -0.33
CA LEU A 442 32.11 -29.48 -0.29
C LEU A 442 33.07 -30.65 -0.56
N GLN A 443 32.76 -31.83 0.03
CA GLN A 443 33.47 -33.08 -0.25
C GLN A 443 33.39 -33.47 -1.73
N ALA A 444 32.18 -33.43 -2.30
CA ALA A 444 31.92 -33.72 -3.72
C ALA A 444 32.66 -32.73 -4.65
N SER A 445 32.90 -31.49 -4.20
CA SER A 445 33.66 -30.48 -4.93
C SER A 445 35.17 -30.61 -4.79
N GLY A 446 35.66 -31.64 -4.05
CA GLY A 446 37.08 -31.94 -3.88
C GLY A 446 37.81 -31.04 -2.86
N LYS A 447 37.08 -30.43 -1.93
CA LYS A 447 37.67 -29.63 -0.84
C LYS A 447 38.35 -30.52 0.19
N SER A 448 39.45 -30.03 0.79
CA SER A 448 40.10 -30.71 1.92
C SER A 448 39.27 -30.56 3.20
N GLU A 449 39.51 -31.42 4.19
CA GLU A 449 38.85 -31.35 5.50
C GLU A 449 39.04 -29.97 6.15
N GLU A 450 40.23 -29.39 6.08
CA GLU A 450 40.54 -28.05 6.60
C GLU A 450 39.71 -26.94 5.88
N GLU A 451 39.58 -27.03 4.55
CA GLU A 451 38.72 -26.10 3.77
C GLU A 451 37.24 -26.28 4.07
N ILE A 452 36.80 -27.52 4.34
CA ILE A 452 35.41 -27.83 4.72
C ILE A 452 35.10 -27.23 6.07
N ASP A 453 35.93 -27.50 7.09
CA ASP A 453 35.74 -26.93 8.43
C ASP A 453 35.71 -25.39 8.41
N PHE A 454 36.56 -24.76 7.58
CA PHE A 454 36.57 -23.32 7.43
C PHE A 454 35.31 -22.79 6.76
N LEU A 455 34.80 -23.46 5.73
CA LEU A 455 33.68 -22.95 4.89
C LEU A 455 32.31 -23.34 5.41
N LEU A 456 32.20 -24.38 6.22
CA LEU A 456 30.92 -25.01 6.61
C LEU A 456 29.90 -23.98 7.11
N ASN A 457 30.24 -23.26 8.17
CA ASN A 457 29.35 -22.29 8.80
C ASN A 457 28.96 -21.11 7.88
N TYR A 458 29.80 -20.77 6.90
CA TYR A 458 29.49 -19.71 5.93
C TYR A 458 28.52 -20.16 4.83
N LYS A 459 28.33 -21.47 4.64
CA LYS A 459 27.53 -22.05 3.57
C LYS A 459 26.25 -22.74 4.06
N VAL A 460 26.07 -22.83 5.37
CA VAL A 460 24.82 -23.29 5.97
C VAL A 460 23.75 -22.20 5.80
N PHE A 461 22.55 -22.64 5.43
CA PHE A 461 21.35 -21.81 5.38
C PHE A 461 20.37 -22.38 6.40
N HIS A 462 20.08 -21.62 7.45
CA HIS A 462 19.25 -22.12 8.55
C HIS A 462 17.82 -22.49 8.12
N GLY A 463 17.32 -21.84 7.08
CA GLY A 463 15.92 -22.01 6.67
C GLY A 463 14.98 -21.41 7.70
N ASN A 464 13.83 -22.06 7.85
CA ASN A 464 12.82 -21.71 8.87
C ASN A 464 12.32 -20.26 8.78
N THR A 465 12.47 -19.61 7.62
CA THR A 465 11.99 -18.27 7.35
C THR A 465 10.58 -18.37 6.76
N PRO A 466 9.57 -17.80 7.43
CA PRO A 466 8.17 -17.97 7.02
C PRO A 466 7.83 -17.15 5.78
N THR A 467 7.06 -17.76 4.89
CA THR A 467 6.58 -17.10 3.67
C THR A 467 5.12 -17.40 3.39
N ASN A 468 4.39 -16.37 2.93
CA ASN A 468 3.14 -16.52 2.22
C ASN A 468 3.40 -16.48 0.72
N SER A 469 2.67 -17.26 -0.07
CA SER A 469 2.70 -17.22 -1.52
C SER A 469 1.33 -16.86 -2.07
N LEU A 470 1.23 -15.75 -2.79
CA LEU A 470 0.04 -15.35 -3.56
C LEU A 470 0.33 -15.58 -5.04
N LEU A 471 -0.20 -16.67 -5.59
CA LEU A 471 -0.11 -16.96 -7.03
C LEU A 471 -1.43 -16.59 -7.70
N ILE A 472 -1.41 -15.54 -8.50
CA ILE A 472 -2.57 -14.98 -9.18
C ILE A 472 -2.54 -15.41 -10.65
N LYS A 473 -3.70 -15.69 -11.25
CA LYS A 473 -3.77 -16.21 -12.61
C LYS A 473 -3.13 -15.28 -13.64
N GLU A 474 -3.46 -13.98 -13.59
CA GLU A 474 -2.93 -12.96 -14.50
C GLU A 474 -3.09 -11.56 -13.92
N LEU A 475 -2.20 -10.62 -14.29
CA LEU A 475 -2.32 -9.21 -13.92
C LEU A 475 -3.29 -8.52 -14.88
N ASN A 476 -4.42 -8.10 -14.34
CA ASN A 476 -5.39 -7.25 -15.00
C ASN A 476 -6.03 -6.30 -13.98
N PRO A 477 -6.86 -5.33 -14.39
CA PRO A 477 -7.47 -4.39 -13.45
C PRO A 477 -8.26 -5.08 -12.33
N PHE A 478 -9.02 -6.13 -12.63
CA PHE A 478 -9.80 -6.86 -11.64
C PHE A 478 -8.91 -7.54 -10.59
N SER A 479 -7.90 -8.29 -11.01
CA SER A 479 -7.00 -9.00 -10.09
C SER A 479 -6.13 -8.05 -9.27
N LEU A 480 -5.76 -6.88 -9.82
CA LEU A 480 -5.07 -5.84 -9.05
C LEU A 480 -5.99 -5.23 -7.99
N GLY A 481 -7.26 -4.98 -8.32
CA GLY A 481 -8.26 -4.52 -7.36
C GLY A 481 -8.44 -5.49 -6.21
N GLN A 482 -8.52 -6.80 -6.50
CA GLN A 482 -8.56 -7.84 -5.47
C GLN A 482 -7.32 -7.78 -4.57
N LEU A 483 -6.13 -7.73 -5.15
CA LEU A 483 -4.87 -7.72 -4.39
C LEU A 483 -4.77 -6.51 -3.46
N ILE A 484 -5.12 -5.32 -3.92
CA ILE A 484 -5.09 -4.11 -3.09
C ILE A 484 -6.07 -4.25 -1.91
N ALA A 485 -7.30 -4.67 -2.17
CA ALA A 485 -8.32 -4.81 -1.14
C ALA A 485 -7.97 -5.90 -0.10
N LEU A 486 -7.26 -6.99 -0.49
CA LEU A 486 -6.73 -7.98 0.45
C LEU A 486 -5.84 -7.32 1.52
N TYR A 487 -4.93 -6.45 1.10
CA TYR A 487 -4.04 -5.75 2.03
C TYR A 487 -4.76 -4.66 2.83
N GLU A 488 -5.70 -3.93 2.25
CA GLU A 488 -6.51 -2.96 3.00
C GLU A 488 -7.26 -3.62 4.15
N HIS A 489 -7.87 -4.78 3.90
CA HIS A 489 -8.57 -5.53 4.95
C HIS A 489 -7.61 -6.20 5.94
N LYS A 490 -6.46 -6.72 5.50
CA LYS A 490 -5.40 -7.19 6.41
C LYS A 490 -5.03 -6.11 7.43
N ILE A 491 -4.78 -4.89 6.96
CA ILE A 491 -4.42 -3.74 7.79
C ILE A 491 -5.53 -3.42 8.79
N PHE A 492 -6.78 -3.41 8.34
CA PHE A 492 -7.95 -3.18 9.22
C PHE A 492 -8.06 -4.25 10.31
N VAL A 493 -7.95 -5.53 9.95
CA VAL A 493 -8.02 -6.64 10.91
C VAL A 493 -6.94 -6.53 11.98
N GLN A 494 -5.71 -6.23 11.58
CA GLN A 494 -4.61 -6.02 12.53
C GLN A 494 -4.90 -4.87 13.48
N GLY A 495 -5.40 -3.74 12.98
CA GLY A 495 -5.78 -2.59 13.82
C GLY A 495 -6.92 -2.91 14.80
N VAL A 496 -7.87 -3.75 14.39
CA VAL A 496 -8.95 -4.22 15.28
C VAL A 496 -8.38 -5.05 16.42
N ILE A 497 -7.53 -6.03 16.12
CA ILE A 497 -6.94 -6.94 17.12
C ILE A 497 -5.96 -6.20 18.03
N TRP A 498 -5.09 -5.35 17.50
CA TRP A 498 -4.21 -4.49 18.31
C TRP A 498 -4.93 -3.36 19.06
N ASN A 499 -6.25 -3.30 18.98
CA ASN A 499 -7.06 -2.30 19.68
C ASN A 499 -6.64 -0.85 19.38
N ILE A 500 -6.20 -0.53 18.16
CA ILE A 500 -5.71 0.80 17.78
C ILE A 500 -6.63 1.48 16.75
N PHE A 501 -6.54 2.81 16.63
CA PHE A 501 -7.22 3.56 15.58
C PHE A 501 -6.36 3.61 14.31
N SER A 502 -6.72 2.81 13.29
CA SER A 502 -5.95 2.68 12.05
C SER A 502 -6.22 3.79 11.01
N PHE A 503 -7.20 4.67 11.22
CA PHE A 503 -7.66 5.59 10.18
C PHE A 503 -7.34 7.06 10.41
N ASP A 504 -6.71 7.41 11.54
CA ASP A 504 -6.08 8.70 11.80
C ASP A 504 -4.57 8.69 11.50
N GLN A 505 -3.91 9.86 11.59
CA GLN A 505 -2.48 10.02 11.30
C GLN A 505 -1.84 11.20 12.04
N PHE A 506 -2.10 11.39 13.33
CA PHE A 506 -1.55 12.51 14.13
C PHE A 506 -0.02 12.57 14.14
N GLY A 507 0.66 11.42 13.97
CA GLY A 507 2.12 11.35 13.97
C GLY A 507 2.81 12.17 12.88
N VAL A 508 2.10 12.57 11.81
CA VAL A 508 2.67 13.38 10.72
C VAL A 508 2.43 14.89 10.88
N GLU A 509 1.81 15.34 11.98
CA GLU A 509 1.42 16.75 12.14
C GLU A 509 2.52 17.63 12.73
N LEU A 510 3.27 17.12 13.72
CA LEU A 510 4.29 17.90 14.43
C LEU A 510 5.37 18.44 13.47
N GLY A 511 5.85 17.62 12.55
CA GLY A 511 6.85 18.04 11.57
C GLY A 511 6.38 19.20 10.70
N LYS A 512 5.10 19.21 10.30
CA LYS A 512 4.51 20.31 9.51
C LYS A 512 4.41 21.59 10.31
N VAL A 513 4.03 21.51 11.60
CA VAL A 513 3.98 22.67 12.49
C VAL A 513 5.36 23.31 12.65
N LEU A 514 6.39 22.49 12.82
CA LEU A 514 7.77 22.96 12.96
C LEU A 514 8.29 23.55 11.62
N ALA A 515 8.02 22.89 10.50
CA ALA A 515 8.42 23.41 9.18
C ALA A 515 7.82 24.78 8.90
N ASN A 516 6.56 25.02 9.25
CA ASN A 516 5.90 26.33 9.10
C ASN A 516 6.52 27.42 9.97
N LYS A 517 7.15 27.07 11.11
CA LYS A 517 7.91 28.03 11.94
C LYS A 517 9.27 28.32 11.37
N ILE A 518 9.96 27.30 10.83
CA ILE A 518 11.31 27.43 10.27
C ILE A 518 11.31 28.19 8.95
N LEU A 519 10.28 28.03 8.11
CA LEU A 519 10.26 28.63 6.79
C LEU A 519 10.53 30.16 6.76
N PRO A 520 9.86 30.99 7.59
CA PRO A 520 10.18 32.42 7.67
C PRO A 520 11.60 32.72 8.17
N GLU A 521 12.16 31.85 9.02
CA GLU A 521 13.52 32.00 9.54
C GLU A 521 14.58 31.77 8.44
N LEU A 522 14.29 30.89 7.47
CA LEU A 522 15.14 30.71 6.30
C LEU A 522 15.14 31.91 5.36
N GLU A 523 14.08 32.70 5.35
CA GLU A 523 13.95 33.93 4.55
C GLU A 523 14.60 35.14 5.25
N SER A 524 14.71 35.13 6.57
CA SER A 524 15.30 36.24 7.34
C SER A 524 16.83 36.33 7.10
N ASN A 525 17.42 37.50 7.36
CA ASN A 525 18.87 37.68 7.34
C ASN A 525 19.54 37.49 8.72
N GLU A 526 18.75 37.18 9.76
CA GLU A 526 19.25 37.03 11.13
C GLU A 526 19.87 35.66 11.37
N THR A 527 20.85 35.56 12.28
CA THR A 527 21.35 34.29 12.78
C THR A 527 20.30 33.65 13.68
N ILE A 528 19.94 32.41 13.40
CA ILE A 528 18.90 31.69 14.14
C ILE A 528 19.47 31.09 15.42
N SER A 529 18.73 31.28 16.52
CA SER A 529 19.05 30.77 17.88
C SER A 529 17.82 30.33 18.65
N SER A 530 16.66 30.18 17.98
CA SER A 530 15.34 29.88 18.56
C SER A 530 15.06 28.40 18.75
N HIS A 531 15.94 27.52 18.24
CA HIS A 531 15.82 26.07 18.30
C HIS A 531 16.94 25.44 19.15
N ASP A 532 17.01 24.12 19.17
CA ASP A 532 18.16 23.41 19.71
C ASP A 532 19.44 23.68 18.90
N SER A 533 20.60 23.37 19.50
CA SER A 533 21.90 23.71 18.90
C SER A 533 22.14 23.08 17.51
N SER A 534 21.60 21.87 17.26
CA SER A 534 21.71 21.17 15.99
C SER A 534 20.86 21.84 14.91
N THR A 535 19.58 22.10 15.21
CA THR A 535 18.64 22.75 14.28
C THR A 535 19.13 24.16 13.93
N ASN A 536 19.55 24.98 14.93
CA ASN A 536 20.14 26.29 14.70
C ASN A 536 21.38 26.21 13.82
N GLY A 537 22.28 25.25 14.09
CA GLY A 537 23.50 25.04 13.33
C GLY A 537 23.21 24.72 11.85
N LEU A 538 22.27 23.82 11.60
CA LEU A 538 21.87 23.41 10.23
C LEU A 538 21.22 24.56 9.46
N ILE A 539 20.30 25.30 10.07
CA ILE A 539 19.64 26.47 9.48
C ILE A 539 20.68 27.54 9.11
N ASN A 540 21.57 27.90 10.04
CA ASN A 540 22.58 28.92 9.80
C ASN A 540 23.61 28.50 8.75
N TYR A 541 23.99 27.21 8.71
CA TYR A 541 24.83 26.67 7.66
C TYR A 541 24.18 26.77 6.28
N TYR A 542 22.91 26.37 6.17
CA TYR A 542 22.15 26.51 4.92
C TYR A 542 22.08 27.97 4.47
N LYS A 543 21.73 28.90 5.39
CA LYS A 543 21.65 30.34 5.07
C LYS A 543 22.98 30.92 4.61
N GLY A 544 24.11 30.43 5.12
CA GLY A 544 25.43 30.85 4.70
C GLY A 544 25.90 30.30 3.34
N ASN A 545 25.18 29.33 2.78
CA ASN A 545 25.53 28.65 1.51
C ASN A 545 24.45 28.75 0.42
N LYS A 546 23.38 29.52 0.66
CA LYS A 546 22.26 29.71 -0.29
C LYS A 546 22.53 30.90 -1.24
#